data_c1d8b86a3bfa83173685596d1d816b77
#
_entry.id   c1d8b86a3bfa83173685596d1d816b77
#
_cell.length_a   1.000
_cell.length_b   1.000
_cell.length_c   1.000
_cell.angle_alpha   90.00
_cell.angle_beta   90.00
_cell.angle_gamma   90.00
#
_symmetry.space_group_name_H-M   'P 1'
#
loop_
_entity.id
_entity.type
_entity.pdbx_description
1 polymer ?
#
loop_
_entity_poly.entity_id
_entity_poly.type
_entity_poly.pdbx_seq_one_letter_code
_entity_poly.pdbx_strand_id
1 'polypeptide(L)'
;MLNYFQILVLALIQGACELLPVSSSAHVIAAERIMGLDPSSPQMTMLLVMLHTGTMFAVIVYFWSAWKRDYFASAGQTQWFALQVVVATICTGVVGIGLKIVIEKVVLRGRPHAEVEDLFNNLPLIAGALTTVGVLIIWAGLREEKTPRHSELQPAHSIWIGLVQGLCLPFRGFSRSGATISTGLLLGLPKQKLEEFSFALAVVLTPPIIAQEAHRLIKAHALSGQDSVMHLFAPGLVGMVLSFGSGLLALKWLSRWLEGGRWKFFGFYCLAAAVGILVINAKFH
;
A
#
# COMPACT_ATOMS: atom_id res chain seq x y z
N MET A 1 -26.76 2.38 -0.62
CA MET A 1 -25.91 3.44 0.00
C MET A 1 -25.07 2.80 1.08
N LEU A 2 -23.78 3.20 1.18
CA LEU A 2 -22.92 2.78 2.28
C LEU A 2 -23.45 3.35 3.60
N ASN A 3 -23.53 2.51 4.62
CA ASN A 3 -23.89 2.96 5.96
C ASN A 3 -22.62 3.41 6.72
N TYR A 4 -22.81 4.24 7.76
CA TYR A 4 -21.70 4.78 8.54
C TYR A 4 -20.86 3.69 9.24
N PHE A 5 -21.46 2.55 9.59
CA PHE A 5 -20.74 1.43 10.18
C PHE A 5 -19.78 0.80 9.15
N GLN A 6 -20.20 0.61 7.91
CA GLN A 6 -19.35 0.11 6.82
C GLN A 6 -18.19 1.07 6.55
N ILE A 7 -18.45 2.38 6.51
CA ILE A 7 -17.43 3.40 6.34
C ILE A 7 -16.41 3.34 7.49
N LEU A 8 -16.87 3.26 8.73
CA LEU A 8 -16.01 3.14 9.91
C LEU A 8 -15.12 1.91 9.83
N VAL A 9 -15.70 0.74 9.54
CA VAL A 9 -14.94 -0.51 9.45
C VAL A 9 -13.87 -0.44 8.35
N LEU A 10 -14.25 0.00 7.14
CA LEU A 10 -13.32 0.13 6.02
C LEU A 10 -12.23 1.17 6.30
N ALA A 11 -12.56 2.29 6.93
CA ALA A 11 -11.60 3.33 7.27
C ALA A 11 -10.60 2.86 8.33
N LEU A 12 -11.03 2.13 9.35
CA LEU A 12 -10.14 1.56 10.36
C LEU A 12 -9.23 0.50 9.75
N ILE A 13 -9.78 -0.40 8.93
CA ILE A 13 -8.99 -1.43 8.22
C ILE A 13 -7.97 -0.77 7.28
N GLN A 14 -8.41 0.14 6.42
CA GLN A 14 -7.53 0.83 5.49
C GLN A 14 -6.44 1.59 6.23
N GLY A 15 -6.81 2.41 7.23
CA GLY A 15 -5.85 3.21 7.99
C GLY A 15 -4.80 2.36 8.70
N ALA A 16 -5.21 1.27 9.32
CA ALA A 16 -4.28 0.36 9.98
C ALA A 16 -3.44 -0.43 8.98
N CYS A 17 -4.08 -1.13 8.05
CA CYS A 17 -3.41 -2.10 7.18
C CYS A 17 -2.60 -1.45 6.04
N GLU A 18 -2.87 -0.20 5.65
CA GLU A 18 -2.06 0.52 4.65
C GLU A 18 -0.65 0.79 5.16
N LEU A 19 -0.53 1.10 6.44
CA LEU A 19 0.72 1.51 7.05
C LEU A 19 1.45 0.34 7.74
N LEU A 20 0.71 -0.66 8.21
CA LEU A 20 1.31 -1.92 8.65
C LEU A 20 1.71 -2.79 7.46
N PRO A 21 2.73 -3.65 7.61
CA PRO A 21 3.22 -4.49 6.51
C PRO A 21 2.33 -5.73 6.27
N VAL A 22 1.01 -5.54 6.21
CA VAL A 22 0.01 -6.63 6.19
C VAL A 22 -0.95 -6.59 4.98
N SER A 23 -0.75 -5.66 4.05
CA SER A 23 -1.58 -5.46 2.86
C SER A 23 -3.01 -4.97 3.13
N SER A 24 -3.24 -3.66 3.02
CA SER A 24 -4.57 -3.05 3.14
C SER A 24 -5.55 -3.59 2.10
N SER A 25 -5.12 -3.72 0.85
CA SER A 25 -5.98 -4.21 -0.23
C SER A 25 -6.54 -5.61 0.03
N ALA A 26 -5.75 -6.52 0.63
CA ALA A 26 -6.23 -7.84 0.99
C ALA A 26 -7.35 -7.79 2.05
N HIS A 27 -7.17 -6.94 3.08
CA HIS A 27 -8.12 -6.82 4.18
C HIS A 27 -9.38 -6.05 3.79
N VAL A 28 -9.23 -4.98 3.00
CA VAL A 28 -10.36 -4.19 2.50
C VAL A 28 -11.25 -5.05 1.60
N ILE A 29 -10.66 -5.78 0.63
CA ILE A 29 -11.42 -6.67 -0.26
C ILE A 29 -12.13 -7.78 0.53
N ALA A 30 -11.46 -8.36 1.54
CA ALA A 30 -12.08 -9.36 2.40
C ALA A 30 -13.28 -8.77 3.18
N ALA A 31 -13.14 -7.55 3.72
CA ALA A 31 -14.20 -6.85 4.42
C ALA A 31 -15.37 -6.49 3.49
N GLU A 32 -15.08 -6.00 2.28
CA GLU A 32 -16.09 -5.72 1.24
C GLU A 32 -16.90 -6.97 0.91
N ARG A 33 -16.25 -8.11 0.70
CA ARG A 33 -16.92 -9.40 0.44
C ARG A 33 -17.80 -9.83 1.59
N ILE A 34 -17.33 -9.75 2.83
CA ILE A 34 -18.12 -10.11 4.04
C ILE A 34 -19.35 -9.20 4.20
N MET A 35 -19.20 -7.92 3.88
CA MET A 35 -20.27 -6.92 3.99
C MET A 35 -21.21 -6.88 2.77
N GLY A 36 -20.97 -7.72 1.74
CA GLY A 36 -21.77 -7.74 0.51
C GLY A 36 -21.69 -6.44 -0.30
N LEU A 37 -20.54 -5.76 -0.25
CA LEU A 37 -20.31 -4.51 -0.99
C LEU A 37 -19.77 -4.81 -2.39
N ASP A 38 -20.15 -3.98 -3.36
CA ASP A 38 -19.63 -4.02 -4.72
C ASP A 38 -18.40 -3.08 -4.83
N PRO A 39 -17.17 -3.65 -4.97
CA PRO A 39 -15.93 -2.86 -5.06
C PRO A 39 -15.88 -1.96 -6.30
N SER A 40 -16.66 -2.29 -7.35
CA SER A 40 -16.68 -1.55 -8.61
C SER A 40 -17.64 -0.37 -8.61
N SER A 41 -18.46 -0.22 -7.57
CA SER A 41 -19.41 0.88 -7.49
C SER A 41 -18.70 2.23 -7.36
N PRO A 42 -19.26 3.30 -7.99
CA PRO A 42 -18.67 4.65 -7.88
C PRO A 42 -18.51 5.14 -6.45
N GLN A 43 -19.47 4.77 -5.57
CA GLN A 43 -19.42 5.12 -4.15
C GLN A 43 -18.23 4.47 -3.45
N MET A 44 -17.95 3.19 -3.74
CA MET A 44 -16.81 2.47 -3.17
C MET A 44 -15.49 3.01 -3.69
N THR A 45 -15.39 3.26 -5.00
CA THR A 45 -14.19 3.88 -5.60
C THR A 45 -13.88 5.22 -4.95
N MET A 46 -14.89 6.09 -4.77
CA MET A 46 -14.72 7.38 -4.11
C MET A 46 -14.28 7.24 -2.65
N LEU A 47 -14.92 6.32 -1.92
CA LEU A 47 -14.53 6.04 -0.53
C LEU A 47 -13.06 5.62 -0.47
N LEU A 48 -12.63 4.65 -1.27
CA LEU A 48 -11.24 4.17 -1.28
C LEU A 48 -10.23 5.28 -1.60
N VAL A 49 -10.53 6.15 -2.57
CA VAL A 49 -9.69 7.33 -2.87
C VAL A 49 -9.53 8.20 -1.62
N MET A 50 -10.62 8.49 -0.93
CA MET A 50 -10.60 9.32 0.27
C MET A 50 -9.88 8.62 1.44
N LEU A 51 -10.05 7.30 1.61
CA LEU A 51 -9.33 6.53 2.62
C LEU A 51 -7.81 6.56 2.39
N HIS A 52 -7.35 6.37 1.15
CA HIS A 52 -5.92 6.47 0.81
C HIS A 52 -5.38 7.89 1.01
N THR A 53 -6.19 8.91 0.72
CA THR A 53 -5.83 10.31 0.98
C THR A 53 -5.61 10.53 2.48
N GLY A 54 -6.50 9.98 3.33
CA GLY A 54 -6.36 10.06 4.79
C GLY A 54 -5.07 9.41 5.28
N THR A 55 -4.74 8.21 4.83
CA THR A 55 -3.49 7.52 5.20
C THR A 55 -2.25 8.24 4.69
N MET A 56 -2.30 8.83 3.49
CA MET A 56 -1.20 9.66 2.98
C MET A 56 -0.93 10.86 3.89
N PHE A 57 -1.97 11.56 4.33
CA PHE A 57 -1.80 12.67 5.29
C PHE A 57 -1.27 12.18 6.64
N ALA A 58 -1.69 11.00 7.12
CA ALA A 58 -1.15 10.42 8.34
C ALA A 58 0.38 10.20 8.24
N VAL A 59 0.86 9.69 7.12
CA VAL A 59 2.29 9.52 6.85
C VAL A 59 3.02 10.86 6.86
N ILE A 60 2.50 11.86 6.14
CA ILE A 60 3.12 13.18 6.06
C ILE A 60 3.24 13.80 7.46
N VAL A 61 2.15 13.79 8.24
CA VAL A 61 2.14 14.37 9.58
C VAL A 61 3.09 13.62 10.52
N TYR A 62 3.09 12.29 10.47
CA TYR A 62 3.91 11.47 11.36
C TYR A 62 5.41 11.64 11.10
N PHE A 63 5.84 11.60 9.83
CA PHE A 63 7.25 11.65 9.46
C PHE A 63 7.77 13.06 9.20
N TRP A 64 6.92 14.09 9.20
CA TRP A 64 7.32 15.45 8.84
C TRP A 64 8.53 15.97 9.63
N SER A 65 8.52 15.77 10.96
CA SER A 65 9.61 16.23 11.83
C SER A 65 10.92 15.47 11.55
N ALA A 66 10.84 14.17 11.30
CA ALA A 66 11.99 13.35 10.96
C ALA A 66 12.55 13.73 9.58
N TRP A 67 11.70 13.84 8.57
CA TRP A 67 12.12 14.26 7.23
C TRP A 67 12.74 15.66 7.21
N LYS A 68 12.15 16.61 7.94
CA LYS A 68 12.69 17.97 8.05
C LYS A 68 14.09 17.99 8.67
N ARG A 69 14.31 17.17 9.69
CA ARG A 69 15.60 17.08 10.39
C ARG A 69 16.64 16.33 9.53
N ASP A 70 16.28 15.21 8.92
CA ASP A 70 17.24 14.25 8.37
C ASP A 70 17.47 14.44 6.87
N TYR A 71 16.49 15.01 6.13
CA TYR A 71 16.57 15.14 4.67
C TYR A 71 16.37 16.56 4.15
N PHE A 72 15.76 17.47 4.93
CA PHE A 72 15.47 18.83 4.47
C PHE A 72 16.26 19.90 5.25
N ALA A 73 17.28 19.52 6.00
CA ALA A 73 18.10 20.44 6.78
C ALA A 73 19.06 21.27 5.91
N SER A 74 19.44 20.77 4.72
CA SER A 74 20.27 21.49 3.76
C SER A 74 19.87 21.17 2.32
N ALA A 75 20.18 22.07 1.39
CA ALA A 75 19.92 21.88 -0.04
C ALA A 75 20.58 20.58 -0.58
N GLY A 76 21.80 20.28 -0.15
CA GLY A 76 22.51 19.06 -0.57
C GLY A 76 21.82 17.79 -0.08
N GLN A 77 21.38 17.74 1.18
CA GLN A 77 20.61 16.61 1.71
C GLN A 77 19.27 16.42 1.00
N THR A 78 18.56 17.53 0.74
CA THR A 78 17.29 17.51 0.01
C THR A 78 17.48 16.96 -1.41
N GLN A 79 18.50 17.43 -2.14
CA GLN A 79 18.81 16.95 -3.49
C GLN A 79 19.18 15.46 -3.48
N TRP A 80 19.99 15.03 -2.52
CA TRP A 80 20.39 13.64 -2.38
C TRP A 80 19.20 12.72 -2.09
N PHE A 81 18.35 13.11 -1.15
CA PHE A 81 17.14 12.36 -0.83
C PHE A 81 16.14 12.33 -2.00
N ALA A 82 15.93 13.46 -2.66
CA ALA A 82 15.09 13.55 -3.84
C ALA A 82 15.60 12.63 -4.97
N LEU A 83 16.92 12.60 -5.20
CA LEU A 83 17.53 11.68 -6.17
C LEU A 83 17.22 10.22 -5.83
N GLN A 84 17.34 9.81 -4.56
CA GLN A 84 17.05 8.45 -4.12
C GLN A 84 15.57 8.09 -4.36
N VAL A 85 14.67 9.01 -4.04
CA VAL A 85 13.22 8.83 -4.28
C VAL A 85 12.93 8.71 -5.77
N VAL A 86 13.52 9.59 -6.61
CA VAL A 86 13.35 9.54 -8.08
C VAL A 86 13.89 8.23 -8.65
N VAL A 87 15.09 7.79 -8.27
CA VAL A 87 15.68 6.52 -8.71
C VAL A 87 14.76 5.35 -8.36
N ALA A 88 14.31 5.26 -7.11
CA ALA A 88 13.40 4.19 -6.67
C ALA A 88 12.06 4.25 -7.44
N THR A 89 11.51 5.45 -7.66
CA THR A 89 10.25 5.64 -8.39
C THR A 89 10.37 5.23 -9.85
N ILE A 90 11.47 5.56 -10.52
CA ILE A 90 11.74 5.12 -11.90
C ILE A 90 11.83 3.59 -11.96
N CYS A 91 12.61 2.96 -11.06
CA CYS A 91 12.71 1.50 -10.99
C CYS A 91 11.34 0.85 -10.73
N THR A 92 10.53 1.44 -9.84
CA THR A 92 9.16 1.02 -9.58
C THR A 92 8.30 1.08 -10.83
N GLY A 93 8.37 2.19 -11.57
CA GLY A 93 7.61 2.38 -12.81
C GLY A 93 8.01 1.40 -13.89
N VAL A 94 9.32 1.20 -14.11
CA VAL A 94 9.83 0.26 -15.12
C VAL A 94 9.35 -1.17 -14.84
N VAL A 95 9.48 -1.64 -13.59
CA VAL A 95 9.04 -2.99 -13.22
C VAL A 95 7.51 -3.09 -13.24
N GLY A 96 6.79 -2.13 -12.64
CA GLY A 96 5.33 -2.17 -12.56
C GLY A 96 4.66 -2.11 -13.93
N ILE A 97 5.10 -1.20 -14.82
CA ILE A 97 4.59 -1.11 -16.20
C ILE A 97 5.00 -2.34 -17.01
N GLY A 98 6.25 -2.79 -16.88
CA GLY A 98 6.73 -3.98 -17.56
C GLY A 98 5.90 -5.22 -17.19
N LEU A 99 5.63 -5.42 -15.91
CA LEU A 99 4.78 -6.51 -15.42
C LEU A 99 3.33 -6.36 -15.89
N LYS A 100 2.77 -5.14 -15.86
CA LYS A 100 1.42 -4.89 -16.39
C LYS A 100 1.34 -5.35 -17.84
N ILE A 101 2.26 -4.93 -18.70
CA ILE A 101 2.31 -5.31 -20.11
C ILE A 101 2.44 -6.84 -20.28
N VAL A 102 3.29 -7.48 -19.50
CA VAL A 102 3.47 -8.95 -19.56
C VAL A 102 2.19 -9.67 -19.15
N ILE A 103 1.56 -9.25 -18.04
CA ILE A 103 0.32 -9.87 -17.55
C ILE A 103 -0.79 -9.71 -18.60
N GLU A 104 -1.02 -8.51 -19.12
CA GLU A 104 -2.09 -8.23 -20.08
C GLU A 104 -1.87 -8.95 -21.42
N LYS A 105 -0.63 -8.94 -21.95
CA LYS A 105 -0.34 -9.52 -23.28
C LYS A 105 -0.05 -11.00 -23.28
N VAL A 106 0.44 -11.57 -22.17
CA VAL A 106 0.89 -12.98 -22.10
C VAL A 106 -0.07 -13.81 -21.25
N VAL A 107 -0.36 -13.38 -20.02
CA VAL A 107 -1.16 -14.17 -19.07
C VAL A 107 -2.65 -14.09 -19.41
N LEU A 108 -3.14 -12.90 -19.74
CA LEU A 108 -4.56 -12.65 -20.08
C LEU A 108 -4.83 -12.73 -21.59
N ARG A 109 -3.88 -13.27 -22.37
CA ARG A 109 -3.97 -13.43 -23.81
C ARG A 109 -5.21 -14.24 -24.19
N GLY A 110 -6.09 -13.65 -25.01
CA GLY A 110 -7.34 -14.30 -25.45
C GLY A 110 -8.61 -13.81 -24.76
N ARG A 111 -8.51 -12.92 -23.78
CA ARG A 111 -9.65 -12.20 -23.23
C ARG A 111 -9.69 -10.79 -23.84
N PRO A 112 -10.67 -10.43 -24.69
CA PRO A 112 -10.76 -9.08 -25.24
C PRO A 112 -10.95 -8.06 -24.09
N HIS A 113 -10.12 -7.03 -24.09
CA HIS A 113 -10.13 -5.95 -23.08
C HIS A 113 -9.78 -6.37 -21.64
N ALA A 114 -9.06 -7.50 -21.46
CA ALA A 114 -8.61 -7.90 -20.13
C ALA A 114 -7.52 -6.94 -19.61
N GLU A 115 -7.73 -6.41 -18.43
CA GLU A 115 -6.82 -5.53 -17.72
C GLU A 115 -6.25 -6.22 -16.47
N VAL A 116 -5.11 -5.74 -15.97
CA VAL A 116 -4.53 -6.25 -14.70
C VAL A 116 -5.52 -6.11 -13.54
N GLU A 117 -6.38 -5.13 -13.61
CA GLU A 117 -7.45 -4.86 -12.65
C GLU A 117 -8.43 -6.04 -12.48
N ASP A 118 -8.60 -6.89 -13.51
CA ASP A 118 -9.41 -8.11 -13.43
C ASP A 118 -8.86 -9.13 -12.42
N LEU A 119 -7.56 -9.06 -12.14
CA LEU A 119 -6.91 -9.90 -11.14
C LEU A 119 -7.12 -9.39 -9.70
N PHE A 120 -7.56 -8.16 -9.53
CA PHE A 120 -7.63 -7.51 -8.23
C PHE A 120 -8.68 -8.12 -7.28
N ASN A 121 -9.67 -8.82 -7.81
CA ASN A 121 -10.70 -9.52 -7.04
C ASN A 121 -10.44 -11.03 -6.91
N ASN A 122 -9.30 -11.51 -7.41
CA ASN A 122 -8.93 -12.92 -7.33
C ASN A 122 -8.37 -13.24 -5.92
N LEU A 123 -9.23 -13.71 -5.03
CA LEU A 123 -8.86 -14.01 -3.63
C LEU A 123 -7.74 -15.05 -3.50
N PRO A 124 -7.67 -16.15 -4.28
CA PRO A 124 -6.53 -17.05 -4.30
C PRO A 124 -5.21 -16.38 -4.67
N LEU A 125 -5.20 -15.47 -5.65
CA LEU A 125 -4.00 -14.72 -6.02
C LEU A 125 -3.57 -13.76 -4.91
N ILE A 126 -4.54 -13.08 -4.28
CA ILE A 126 -4.30 -12.20 -3.12
C ILE A 126 -3.68 -13.00 -1.96
N ALA A 127 -4.20 -14.19 -1.67
CA ALA A 127 -3.67 -15.06 -0.63
C ALA A 127 -2.23 -15.52 -0.95
N GLY A 128 -1.96 -15.87 -2.21
CA GLY A 128 -0.61 -16.20 -2.69
C GLY A 128 0.38 -15.04 -2.53
N ALA A 129 -0.02 -13.84 -2.94
CA ALA A 129 0.79 -12.63 -2.80
C ALA A 129 1.06 -12.29 -1.32
N LEU A 130 0.03 -12.42 -0.47
CA LEU A 130 0.15 -12.20 0.98
C LEU A 130 1.05 -13.24 1.64
N THR A 131 0.99 -14.50 1.20
CA THR A 131 1.90 -15.57 1.64
C THR A 131 3.34 -15.24 1.26
N THR A 132 3.58 -14.82 0.02
CA THR A 132 4.92 -14.49 -0.48
C THR A 132 5.55 -13.35 0.31
N VAL A 133 4.81 -12.26 0.52
CA VAL A 133 5.34 -11.15 1.34
C VAL A 133 5.48 -11.55 2.81
N GLY A 134 4.60 -12.40 3.34
CA GLY A 134 4.71 -12.94 4.69
C GLY A 134 6.01 -13.70 4.91
N VAL A 135 6.38 -14.57 3.97
CA VAL A 135 7.67 -15.29 3.98
C VAL A 135 8.85 -14.32 3.90
N LEU A 136 8.79 -13.30 3.03
CA LEU A 136 9.81 -12.28 2.92
C LEU A 136 10.01 -11.51 4.23
N ILE A 137 8.90 -11.12 4.89
CA ILE A 137 8.92 -10.41 6.18
C ILE A 137 9.55 -11.29 7.28
N ILE A 138 9.19 -12.58 7.34
CA ILE A 138 9.77 -13.52 8.31
C ILE A 138 11.27 -13.67 8.05
N TRP A 139 11.66 -13.89 6.79
CA TRP A 139 13.06 -14.04 6.41
C TRP A 139 13.88 -12.81 6.75
N ALA A 140 13.39 -11.61 6.42
CA ALA A 140 14.05 -10.36 6.77
C ALA A 140 14.17 -10.18 8.29
N GLY A 141 13.09 -10.45 9.04
CA GLY A 141 13.09 -10.33 10.49
C GLY A 141 13.96 -11.37 11.23
N LEU A 142 14.23 -12.52 10.62
CA LEU A 142 15.16 -13.53 11.15
C LEU A 142 16.63 -13.20 10.82
N ARG A 143 16.86 -12.50 9.71
CA ARG A 143 18.19 -12.06 9.24
C ARG A 143 18.58 -10.66 9.72
N GLU A 144 17.68 -10.00 10.43
CA GLU A 144 17.87 -8.67 10.95
C GLU A 144 19.12 -8.58 11.81
N GLU A 145 20.06 -7.73 11.41
CA GLU A 145 21.30 -7.52 12.14
C GLU A 145 21.12 -6.54 13.30
N LYS A 146 21.75 -6.81 14.42
CA LYS A 146 21.72 -5.92 15.60
C LYS A 146 22.37 -4.56 15.30
N THR A 147 23.38 -4.57 14.44
CA THR A 147 24.10 -3.36 14.00
C THR A 147 23.95 -3.23 12.49
N PRO A 148 23.39 -2.12 11.96
CA PRO A 148 23.29 -1.90 10.54
C PRO A 148 24.67 -1.91 9.86
N ARG A 149 24.76 -2.52 8.67
CA ARG A 149 26.00 -2.50 7.84
C ARG A 149 26.24 -1.14 7.20
N HIS A 150 25.15 -0.42 6.93
CA HIS A 150 25.19 0.88 6.26
C HIS A 150 24.54 1.92 7.15
N SER A 151 25.13 3.09 7.27
CA SER A 151 24.56 4.22 8.02
C SER A 151 23.58 5.05 7.20
N GLU A 152 23.71 5.01 5.86
CA GLU A 152 22.98 5.85 4.94
C GLU A 152 22.46 5.10 3.72
N LEU A 153 21.38 5.65 3.14
CA LEU A 153 20.80 5.18 1.90
C LEU A 153 21.73 5.53 0.72
N GLN A 154 22.04 4.54 -0.11
CA GLN A 154 22.81 4.68 -1.33
C GLN A 154 21.95 4.40 -2.57
N PRO A 155 22.34 4.85 -3.78
CA PRO A 155 21.56 4.60 -4.99
C PRO A 155 21.28 3.12 -5.26
N ALA A 156 22.23 2.23 -4.97
CA ALA A 156 22.03 0.80 -5.10
C ALA A 156 20.87 0.27 -4.21
N HIS A 157 20.75 0.80 -2.99
CA HIS A 157 19.65 0.45 -2.09
C HIS A 157 18.30 0.92 -2.64
N SER A 158 18.25 2.15 -3.16
CA SER A 158 17.05 2.74 -3.77
C SER A 158 16.61 1.97 -5.02
N ILE A 159 17.56 1.49 -5.84
CA ILE A 159 17.27 0.64 -6.99
C ILE A 159 16.58 -0.65 -6.52
N TRP A 160 17.15 -1.40 -5.58
CA TRP A 160 16.59 -2.65 -5.09
C TRP A 160 15.21 -2.46 -4.45
N ILE A 161 15.07 -1.44 -3.61
CA ILE A 161 13.79 -1.12 -2.96
C ILE A 161 12.75 -0.75 -4.03
N GLY A 162 13.14 0.05 -5.04
CA GLY A 162 12.26 0.44 -6.14
C GLY A 162 11.85 -0.73 -7.03
N LEU A 163 12.76 -1.64 -7.37
CA LEU A 163 12.46 -2.85 -8.14
C LEU A 163 11.44 -3.72 -7.40
N VAL A 164 11.67 -3.99 -6.12
CA VAL A 164 10.75 -4.77 -5.28
C VAL A 164 9.41 -4.06 -5.12
N GLN A 165 9.41 -2.73 -4.97
CA GLN A 165 8.16 -1.96 -4.94
C GLN A 165 7.35 -2.11 -6.24
N GLY A 166 8.03 -2.13 -7.40
CA GLY A 166 7.41 -2.36 -8.70
C GLY A 166 6.73 -3.72 -8.81
N LEU A 167 7.29 -4.77 -8.18
CA LEU A 167 6.66 -6.09 -8.09
C LEU A 167 5.35 -6.07 -7.30
N CYS A 168 5.19 -5.15 -6.36
CA CYS A 168 3.97 -5.06 -5.53
C CYS A 168 2.77 -4.49 -6.29
N LEU A 169 2.98 -3.68 -7.35
CA LEU A 169 1.92 -2.90 -8.00
C LEU A 169 0.82 -3.76 -8.65
N PRO A 170 1.14 -4.79 -9.45
CA PRO A 170 0.12 -5.59 -10.12
C PRO A 170 -0.53 -6.66 -9.22
N PHE A 171 0.04 -6.93 -8.04
CA PHE A 171 -0.43 -8.00 -7.16
C PHE A 171 -1.04 -7.43 -5.87
N ARG A 172 -2.37 -7.32 -5.84
CA ARG A 172 -3.06 -7.03 -4.57
C ARG A 172 -2.76 -8.15 -3.57
N GLY A 173 -2.58 -7.79 -2.30
CA GLY A 173 -2.11 -8.72 -1.28
C GLY A 173 -0.61 -8.65 -1.04
N PHE A 174 0.18 -8.19 -2.01
CA PHE A 174 1.62 -8.00 -1.83
C PHE A 174 1.87 -6.67 -1.09
N SER A 175 2.03 -6.72 0.22
CA SER A 175 2.23 -5.53 1.04
C SER A 175 3.44 -4.71 0.58
N ARG A 176 3.21 -3.50 0.08
CA ARG A 176 4.27 -2.59 -0.36
C ARG A 176 5.25 -2.25 0.77
N SER A 177 4.73 -1.80 1.92
CA SER A 177 5.56 -1.49 3.10
C SER A 177 6.31 -2.73 3.61
N GLY A 178 5.64 -3.89 3.64
CA GLY A 178 6.26 -5.16 4.00
C GLY A 178 7.44 -5.52 3.10
N ALA A 179 7.28 -5.37 1.80
CA ALA A 179 8.29 -5.71 0.81
C ALA A 179 9.48 -4.73 0.81
N THR A 180 9.20 -3.42 0.79
CA THR A 180 10.26 -2.40 0.72
C THR A 180 11.10 -2.33 1.99
N ILE A 181 10.48 -2.37 3.17
CA ILE A 181 11.19 -2.38 4.45
C ILE A 181 11.96 -3.69 4.62
N SER A 182 11.38 -4.85 4.30
CA SER A 182 12.08 -6.13 4.36
C SER A 182 13.30 -6.17 3.45
N THR A 183 13.19 -5.64 2.23
CA THR A 183 14.32 -5.54 1.30
C THR A 183 15.43 -4.69 1.90
N GLY A 184 15.12 -3.53 2.46
CA GLY A 184 16.11 -2.67 3.09
C GLY A 184 16.77 -3.29 4.34
N LEU A 185 16.01 -4.05 5.16
CA LEU A 185 16.57 -4.80 6.29
C LEU A 185 17.58 -5.86 5.81
N LEU A 186 17.27 -6.59 4.74
CA LEU A 186 18.19 -7.57 4.13
C LEU A 186 19.43 -6.92 3.54
N LEU A 187 19.33 -5.68 3.07
CA LEU A 187 20.47 -4.87 2.61
C LEU A 187 21.27 -4.26 3.76
N GLY A 188 20.84 -4.42 5.02
CA GLY A 188 21.56 -3.96 6.21
C GLY A 188 21.40 -2.47 6.50
N LEU A 189 20.31 -1.85 6.09
CA LEU A 189 20.00 -0.44 6.37
C LEU A 189 19.36 -0.25 7.77
N PRO A 190 19.51 0.94 8.38
CA PRO A 190 18.87 1.26 9.65
C PRO A 190 17.34 1.28 9.54
N LYS A 191 16.66 0.69 10.50
CA LYS A 191 15.19 0.57 10.56
C LYS A 191 14.46 1.89 10.37
N GLN A 192 14.87 2.91 11.12
CA GLN A 192 14.26 4.23 11.07
C GLN A 192 14.34 4.83 9.66
N LYS A 193 15.51 4.78 9.02
CA LYS A 193 15.69 5.29 7.64
C LYS A 193 14.87 4.51 6.62
N LEU A 194 14.67 3.21 6.87
CA LEU A 194 13.82 2.37 6.01
C LEU A 194 12.34 2.75 6.10
N GLU A 195 11.83 2.99 7.30
CA GLU A 195 10.47 3.48 7.47
C GLU A 195 10.30 4.83 6.76
N GLU A 196 11.16 5.80 7.06
CA GLU A 196 11.12 7.14 6.48
C GLU A 196 11.15 7.11 4.95
N PHE A 197 12.03 6.30 4.36
CA PHE A 197 12.17 6.18 2.92
C PHE A 197 11.01 5.43 2.27
N SER A 198 10.61 4.29 2.83
CA SER A 198 9.48 3.50 2.30
C SER A 198 8.18 4.31 2.29
N PHE A 199 7.93 5.09 3.35
CA PHE A 199 6.74 5.94 3.41
C PHE A 199 6.86 7.21 2.58
N ALA A 200 8.07 7.75 2.36
CA ALA A 200 8.26 8.82 1.39
C ALA A 200 7.93 8.36 -0.04
N LEU A 201 8.34 7.16 -0.42
CA LEU A 201 7.95 6.55 -1.70
C LEU A 201 6.43 6.38 -1.82
N ALA A 202 5.75 6.04 -0.71
CA ALA A 202 4.30 5.96 -0.69
C ALA A 202 3.65 7.30 -0.99
N VAL A 203 4.11 8.37 -0.32
CA VAL A 203 3.59 9.73 -0.50
C VAL A 203 3.77 10.21 -1.94
N VAL A 204 4.87 9.84 -2.60
CA VAL A 204 5.12 10.20 -4.01
C VAL A 204 4.24 9.41 -4.98
N LEU A 205 3.97 8.13 -4.72
CA LEU A 205 3.17 7.27 -5.60
C LEU A 205 1.66 7.42 -5.41
N THR A 206 1.20 7.83 -4.23
CA THR A 206 -0.23 7.90 -3.92
C THR A 206 -0.99 8.97 -4.71
N PRO A 207 -0.50 10.23 -4.88
CA PRO A 207 -1.23 11.25 -5.62
C PRO A 207 -1.53 10.90 -7.07
N PRO A 208 -0.61 10.34 -7.88
CA PRO A 208 -0.94 9.88 -9.23
C PRO A 208 -2.04 8.81 -9.27
N ILE A 209 -2.04 7.87 -8.31
CA ILE A 209 -3.06 6.83 -8.22
C ILE A 209 -4.42 7.46 -7.87
N ILE A 210 -4.46 8.35 -6.88
CA ILE A 210 -5.67 9.10 -6.51
C ILE A 210 -6.21 9.87 -7.71
N ALA A 211 -5.35 10.57 -8.44
CA ALA A 211 -5.74 11.34 -9.61
C ALA A 211 -6.31 10.45 -10.74
N GLN A 212 -5.72 9.28 -10.96
CA GLN A 212 -6.20 8.31 -11.94
C GLN A 212 -7.60 7.77 -11.57
N GLU A 213 -7.79 7.36 -10.32
CA GLU A 213 -9.08 6.85 -9.85
C GLU A 213 -10.16 7.93 -9.82
N ALA A 214 -9.82 9.15 -9.41
CA ALA A 214 -10.73 10.29 -9.46
C ALA A 214 -11.13 10.62 -10.91
N HIS A 215 -10.19 10.57 -11.85
CA HIS A 215 -10.49 10.78 -13.28
C HIS A 215 -11.42 9.69 -13.85
N ARG A 216 -11.18 8.42 -13.52
CA ARG A 216 -12.05 7.29 -13.90
C ARG A 216 -13.48 7.50 -13.38
N LEU A 217 -13.59 7.90 -12.11
CA LEU A 217 -14.88 8.15 -11.45
C LEU A 217 -15.65 9.29 -12.12
N ILE A 218 -14.99 10.42 -12.40
CA ILE A 218 -15.60 11.56 -13.08
C ILE A 218 -16.08 11.16 -14.49
N LYS A 219 -15.27 10.39 -15.23
CA LYS A 219 -15.62 9.91 -16.57
C LYS A 219 -16.84 8.97 -16.54
N ALA A 220 -16.86 8.02 -15.61
CA ALA A 220 -17.98 7.09 -15.44
C ALA A 220 -19.26 7.83 -15.05
N HIS A 221 -19.17 8.84 -14.20
CA HIS A 221 -20.31 9.65 -13.75
C HIS A 221 -20.86 10.56 -14.86
N ALA A 222 -20.00 11.15 -15.67
CA ALA A 222 -20.39 11.96 -16.82
C ALA A 222 -21.18 11.15 -17.87
N LEU A 223 -20.95 9.84 -17.96
CA LEU A 223 -21.65 8.92 -18.87
C LEU A 223 -22.99 8.45 -18.33
N SER A 224 -23.19 8.45 -17.01
CA SER A 224 -24.40 7.90 -16.36
C SER A 224 -25.53 8.91 -16.11
N GLY A 225 -25.27 10.21 -16.27
CA GLY A 225 -26.29 11.27 -16.12
C GLY A 225 -26.96 11.34 -14.74
N GLN A 226 -26.39 10.69 -13.74
CA GLN A 226 -26.96 10.59 -12.38
C GLN A 226 -26.46 11.68 -11.44
N ASP A 227 -27.22 11.89 -10.36
CA ASP A 227 -27.13 13.00 -9.41
C ASP A 227 -25.74 13.31 -8.85
N SER A 228 -25.63 14.58 -8.50
CA SER A 228 -24.51 15.28 -7.84
C SER A 228 -23.44 14.41 -7.14
N VAL A 229 -22.23 14.43 -7.69
CA VAL A 229 -20.97 13.91 -7.08
C VAL A 229 -20.84 14.32 -5.59
N MET A 230 -21.50 15.42 -5.21
CA MET A 230 -21.50 15.97 -3.84
C MET A 230 -22.01 14.97 -2.78
N HIS A 231 -23.00 14.13 -3.10
CA HIS A 231 -23.49 13.11 -2.17
C HIS A 231 -22.50 11.98 -1.89
N LEU A 232 -21.50 11.82 -2.75
CA LEU A 232 -20.43 10.84 -2.56
C LEU A 232 -19.30 11.39 -1.66
N PHE A 233 -19.15 12.71 -1.60
CA PHE A 233 -18.06 13.35 -0.85
C PHE A 233 -18.22 13.27 0.67
N ALA A 234 -19.40 13.46 1.21
CA ALA A 234 -19.60 13.50 2.66
C ALA A 234 -19.21 12.17 3.37
N PRO A 235 -19.66 10.99 2.88
CA PRO A 235 -19.18 9.70 3.40
C PRO A 235 -17.67 9.53 3.24
N GLY A 236 -17.12 9.97 2.09
CA GLY A 236 -15.69 9.92 1.81
C GLY A 236 -14.85 10.76 2.78
N LEU A 237 -15.29 11.98 3.10
CA LEU A 237 -14.61 12.86 4.07
C LEU A 237 -14.58 12.23 5.47
N VAL A 238 -15.69 11.65 5.92
CA VAL A 238 -15.73 10.93 7.20
C VAL A 238 -14.72 9.78 7.17
N GLY A 239 -14.72 8.97 6.11
CA GLY A 239 -13.76 7.89 5.92
C GLY A 239 -12.32 8.39 5.94
N MET A 240 -12.01 9.49 5.26
CA MET A 240 -10.68 10.11 5.22
C MET A 240 -10.18 10.50 6.62
N VAL A 241 -11.01 11.15 7.43
CA VAL A 241 -10.64 11.54 8.80
C VAL A 241 -10.42 10.32 9.68
N LEU A 242 -11.26 9.30 9.57
CA LEU A 242 -11.14 8.07 10.34
C LEU A 242 -9.88 7.26 9.92
N SER A 243 -9.61 7.15 8.63
CA SER A 243 -8.40 6.46 8.15
C SER A 243 -7.12 7.22 8.48
N PHE A 244 -7.16 8.55 8.50
CA PHE A 244 -6.06 9.38 9.00
C PHE A 244 -5.75 9.07 10.47
N GLY A 245 -6.76 9.10 11.35
CA GLY A 245 -6.58 8.81 12.77
C GLY A 245 -6.09 7.37 13.03
N SER A 246 -6.71 6.39 12.38
CA SER A 246 -6.31 4.99 12.43
C SER A 246 -4.87 4.80 11.93
N GLY A 247 -4.50 5.50 10.85
CA GLY A 247 -3.16 5.48 10.28
C GLY A 247 -2.11 6.03 11.23
N LEU A 248 -2.36 7.14 11.91
CA LEU A 248 -1.42 7.67 12.91
C LEU A 248 -1.16 6.69 14.05
N LEU A 249 -2.21 6.02 14.54
CA LEU A 249 -2.07 4.99 15.58
C LEU A 249 -1.26 3.79 15.07
N ALA A 250 -1.54 3.36 13.83
CA ALA A 250 -0.83 2.25 13.20
C ALA A 250 0.66 2.55 13.01
N LEU A 251 1.03 3.75 12.55
CA LEU A 251 2.45 4.17 12.42
C LEU A 251 3.16 4.15 13.77
N LYS A 252 2.54 4.72 14.80
CA LYS A 252 3.13 4.72 16.14
C LYS A 252 3.36 3.30 16.67
N TRP A 253 2.48 2.37 16.36
CA TRP A 253 2.63 0.97 16.73
C TRP A 253 3.70 0.28 15.89
N LEU A 254 3.71 0.50 14.58
CA LEU A 254 4.70 -0.04 13.63
C LEU A 254 6.13 0.29 14.07
N SER A 255 6.42 1.60 14.28
CA SER A 255 7.77 2.05 14.65
C SER A 255 8.25 1.37 15.94
N ARG A 256 7.38 1.29 16.97
CA ARG A 256 7.72 0.57 18.21
C ARG A 256 8.01 -0.91 18.00
N TRP A 257 7.27 -1.57 17.10
CA TRP A 257 7.46 -3.00 16.83
C TRP A 257 8.71 -3.27 15.99
N LEU A 258 8.98 -2.39 15.04
CA LEU A 258 10.18 -2.47 14.21
C LEU A 258 11.44 -2.23 15.06
N GLU A 259 11.47 -1.17 15.87
CA GLU A 259 12.55 -0.91 16.81
C GLU A 259 12.78 -2.07 17.79
N GLY A 260 11.71 -2.68 18.26
CA GLY A 260 11.74 -3.83 19.18
C GLY A 260 12.16 -5.16 18.54
N GLY A 261 12.56 -5.20 17.27
CA GLY A 261 12.95 -6.42 16.56
C GLY A 261 11.81 -7.40 16.33
N ARG A 262 10.56 -6.91 16.30
CA ARG A 262 9.34 -7.73 16.19
C ARG A 262 8.82 -7.85 14.75
N TRP A 263 9.64 -7.49 13.77
CA TRP A 263 9.26 -7.47 12.36
C TRP A 263 8.67 -8.78 11.84
N LYS A 264 9.29 -9.91 12.19
CA LYS A 264 8.84 -11.25 11.78
C LYS A 264 7.39 -11.59 12.13
N PHE A 265 6.83 -11.00 13.20
CA PHE A 265 5.46 -11.28 13.62
C PHE A 265 4.41 -10.78 12.63
N PHE A 266 4.70 -9.69 11.91
CA PHE A 266 3.86 -9.27 10.79
C PHE A 266 3.81 -10.32 9.68
N GLY A 267 4.91 -11.02 9.43
CA GLY A 267 4.94 -12.10 8.45
C GLY A 267 4.08 -13.29 8.87
N PHE A 268 4.12 -13.71 10.13
CA PHE A 268 3.20 -14.75 10.64
C PHE A 268 1.74 -14.33 10.53
N TYR A 269 1.45 -13.06 10.83
CA TYR A 269 0.12 -12.50 10.61
C TYR A 269 -0.31 -12.59 9.15
N CYS A 270 0.56 -12.23 8.20
CA CYS A 270 0.26 -12.34 6.75
C CYS A 270 -0.09 -13.77 6.34
N LEU A 271 0.64 -14.77 6.87
CA LEU A 271 0.33 -16.18 6.60
C LEU A 271 -1.04 -16.59 7.15
N ALA A 272 -1.36 -16.19 8.38
CA ALA A 272 -2.67 -16.46 8.98
C ALA A 272 -3.80 -15.74 8.21
N ALA A 273 -3.59 -14.48 7.80
CA ALA A 273 -4.54 -13.72 7.01
C ALA A 273 -4.74 -14.33 5.60
N ALA A 274 -3.69 -14.87 4.98
CA ALA A 274 -3.81 -15.60 3.71
C ALA A 274 -4.75 -16.80 3.82
N VAL A 275 -4.62 -17.60 4.89
CA VAL A 275 -5.55 -18.70 5.17
C VAL A 275 -6.97 -18.17 5.37
N GLY A 276 -7.16 -17.08 6.13
CA GLY A 276 -8.46 -16.43 6.32
C GLY A 276 -9.12 -16.02 5.00
N ILE A 277 -8.34 -15.44 4.07
CA ILE A 277 -8.82 -15.05 2.73
C ILE A 277 -9.27 -16.28 1.92
N LEU A 278 -8.54 -17.39 1.99
CA LEU A 278 -8.94 -18.63 1.31
C LEU A 278 -10.24 -19.21 1.89
N VAL A 279 -10.44 -19.10 3.22
CA VAL A 279 -11.70 -19.51 3.87
C VAL A 279 -12.86 -18.61 3.42
N ILE A 280 -12.64 -17.29 3.33
CA ILE A 280 -13.64 -16.36 2.79
C ILE A 280 -13.97 -16.72 1.34
N ASN A 281 -12.96 -17.00 0.51
CA ASN A 281 -13.18 -17.43 -0.86
C ASN A 281 -14.06 -18.68 -0.94
N ALA A 282 -13.84 -19.66 -0.08
CA ALA A 282 -14.62 -20.90 -0.07
C ALA A 282 -16.09 -20.73 0.40
N LYS A 283 -16.36 -19.69 1.23
CA LYS A 283 -17.72 -19.44 1.76
C LYS A 283 -18.58 -18.54 0.87
N PHE A 284 -17.96 -17.64 0.11
CA PHE A 284 -18.63 -16.58 -0.66
C PHE A 284 -18.46 -16.75 -2.18
N HIS A 285 -18.13 -17.97 -2.60
CA HIS A 285 -18.04 -18.32 -4.03
C HIS A 285 -19.38 -18.76 -4.60
#